data_e466fc7c4d3d9c04e9f3c7c981f7128a
#
_entry.id   e466fc7c4d3d9c04e9f3c7c981f7128a
#
_cell.length_a   1.000
_cell.length_b   1.000
_cell.length_c   1.000
_cell.angle_alpha   90.00
_cell.angle_beta   90.00
_cell.angle_gamma   90.00
#
_symmetry.space_group_name_H-M   'P 1'
#
loop_
_entity.id
_entity.type
_entity.pdbx_description
1 polymer ?
#
loop_
_entity_poly.entity_id
_entity_poly.type
_entity_poly.pdbx_seq_one_letter_code
_entity_poly.pdbx_strand_id
1 'polypeptide(L)'
;MTTTFHPRLAVLLAAALFPLVAVAAEPVRWARLAALPDAEGFAYPFAGVHRGALLVAGGANFPGKRPWEGGAKVWYDTVFVLERPDGAWKVGGRLPRTLGYGVSISTPEGVLCLGGSDAEQHHADAFLLRWENGGVATRPFPSLPRPVANLCGALLGSTVYLAGGIATPDATTALSTFWALDLAAPEPRWRELPPWPGPGRMLAVAAVADGAFFLVSGTSLAPDAQGKPVRTYLRDAYRYDPGRGWRRIADLPRPAVAAPTPAPPDGARGFVVLGGDDASRLNVTPLSAHPGFPGETWAYDPAADAWRATGRMPRPTVTVPVVEWEGRHVIPSGELRPGVRTPEVWIRQAAQP
;
A
#
# COMPACT_ATOMS: atom_id res chain seq x y z
N MET A 1 -82.29 -15.39 34.49
CA MET A 1 -81.11 -15.79 33.72
C MET A 1 -80.77 -14.62 32.82
N THR A 2 -79.83 -13.80 33.25
CA THR A 2 -79.40 -12.56 32.56
C THR A 2 -77.96 -12.79 32.07
N THR A 3 -77.80 -12.94 30.78
CA THR A 3 -76.50 -13.12 30.10
C THR A 3 -75.91 -11.74 29.77
N THR A 4 -74.80 -11.39 30.41
CA THR A 4 -74.00 -10.20 30.14
C THR A 4 -73.01 -10.44 29.00
N PHE A 5 -73.11 -9.69 27.88
CA PHE A 5 -72.16 -9.65 26.80
C PHE A 5 -71.03 -8.66 27.10
N HIS A 6 -69.80 -9.11 27.05
CA HIS A 6 -68.60 -8.20 27.10
C HIS A 6 -68.08 -8.00 25.70
N PRO A 7 -67.86 -6.75 25.21
CA PRO A 7 -67.21 -6.56 23.94
C PRO A 7 -65.66 -6.67 24.10
N ARG A 8 -65.07 -7.52 23.25
CA ARG A 8 -63.59 -7.60 23.12
C ARG A 8 -63.09 -6.43 22.26
N LEU A 9 -62.29 -5.59 22.86
CA LEU A 9 -61.59 -4.46 22.17
C LEU A 9 -60.43 -5.09 21.40
N ALA A 10 -60.44 -5.04 20.05
CA ALA A 10 -59.33 -5.43 19.19
C ALA A 10 -58.42 -4.19 19.03
N VAL A 11 -57.21 -4.26 19.59
CA VAL A 11 -56.17 -3.26 19.36
C VAL A 11 -55.45 -3.60 18.07
N LEU A 12 -55.67 -2.81 17.02
CA LEU A 12 -54.94 -2.84 15.76
C LEU A 12 -53.58 -2.11 15.97
N LEU A 13 -52.50 -2.87 16.01
CA LEU A 13 -51.14 -2.30 15.93
C LEU A 13 -50.85 -1.95 14.48
N ALA A 14 -50.86 -0.68 14.17
CA ALA A 14 -50.38 -0.17 12.88
C ALA A 14 -48.82 -0.14 12.92
N ALA A 15 -48.17 -1.07 12.22
CA ALA A 15 -46.72 -1.03 12.00
C ALA A 15 -46.39 0.10 11.00
N ALA A 16 -45.81 1.19 11.48
CA ALA A 16 -45.28 2.23 10.64
C ALA A 16 -44.01 1.72 9.94
N LEU A 17 -44.11 1.40 8.67
CA LEU A 17 -42.98 1.16 7.77
C LEU A 17 -42.30 2.53 7.48
N PHE A 18 -41.20 2.82 8.17
CA PHE A 18 -40.31 3.91 7.76
C PHE A 18 -39.52 3.43 6.53
N PRO A 19 -39.56 4.17 5.41
CA PRO A 19 -38.70 3.85 4.29
C PRO A 19 -37.24 4.05 4.73
N LEU A 20 -36.43 3.00 4.64
CA LEU A 20 -34.99 3.09 4.74
C LEU A 20 -34.51 3.88 3.52
N VAL A 21 -34.28 5.18 3.68
CA VAL A 21 -33.61 5.97 2.64
C VAL A 21 -32.15 5.49 2.63
N ALA A 22 -31.80 4.69 1.64
CA ALA A 22 -30.42 4.36 1.36
C ALA A 22 -29.72 5.66 0.96
N VAL A 23 -28.97 6.25 1.88
CA VAL A 23 -28.05 7.35 1.58
C VAL A 23 -27.00 6.77 0.64
N ALA A 24 -27.06 7.14 -0.63
CA ALA A 24 -26.02 6.77 -1.58
C ALA A 24 -24.69 7.35 -1.07
N ALA A 25 -23.71 6.49 -0.85
CA ALA A 25 -22.37 6.92 -0.43
C ALA A 25 -21.84 7.95 -1.46
N GLU A 26 -21.35 9.09 -0.98
CA GLU A 26 -20.76 10.10 -1.86
C GLU A 26 -19.62 9.47 -2.67
N PRO A 27 -19.51 9.81 -3.97
CA PRO A 27 -18.46 9.26 -4.81
C PRO A 27 -17.08 9.71 -4.29
N VAL A 28 -16.13 8.78 -4.30
CA VAL A 28 -14.73 9.06 -3.96
C VAL A 28 -14.22 10.22 -4.81
N ARG A 29 -13.73 11.26 -4.15
CA ARG A 29 -13.15 12.44 -4.82
C ARG A 29 -11.63 12.33 -4.84
N TRP A 30 -11.05 12.72 -5.97
CA TRP A 30 -9.61 12.81 -6.15
C TRP A 30 -9.22 14.25 -6.46
N ALA A 31 -8.10 14.69 -5.91
CA ALA A 31 -7.50 15.99 -6.22
C ALA A 31 -5.99 15.83 -6.40
N ARG A 32 -5.34 16.82 -7.00
CA ARG A 32 -3.89 16.89 -7.09
C ARG A 32 -3.36 17.84 -6.03
N LEU A 33 -2.24 17.45 -5.42
CA LEU A 33 -1.37 18.35 -4.67
C LEU A 33 -0.28 18.90 -5.60
N ALA A 34 0.58 19.79 -5.08
CA ALA A 34 1.78 20.21 -5.78
C ALA A 34 2.61 18.98 -6.19
N ALA A 35 3.07 18.93 -7.44
CA ALA A 35 3.92 17.85 -7.92
C ALA A 35 5.28 17.88 -7.19
N LEU A 36 5.92 16.69 -7.04
CA LEU A 36 7.29 16.61 -6.54
C LEU A 36 8.22 17.43 -7.44
N PRO A 37 9.23 18.10 -6.88
CA PRO A 37 10.19 18.92 -7.65
C PRO A 37 11.27 18.04 -8.32
N ASP A 38 10.82 17.08 -9.14
CA ASP A 38 11.62 16.19 -9.97
C ASP A 38 10.89 15.99 -11.30
N ALA A 39 11.64 15.97 -12.40
CA ALA A 39 11.04 15.89 -13.72
C ALA A 39 10.38 14.56 -14.04
N GLU A 40 10.87 13.47 -13.46
CA GLU A 40 10.44 12.09 -13.74
C GLU A 40 9.54 11.53 -12.64
N GLY A 41 9.71 11.96 -11.39
CA GLY A 41 9.16 11.30 -10.22
C GLY A 41 9.86 9.97 -9.90
N PHE A 42 9.30 9.19 -8.98
CA PHE A 42 9.98 8.04 -8.39
C PHE A 42 9.10 6.79 -8.34
N ALA A 43 9.70 5.62 -8.55
CA ALA A 43 9.12 4.35 -8.18
C ALA A 43 9.61 3.97 -6.78
N TYR A 44 8.69 3.45 -5.96
CA TYR A 44 8.89 3.04 -4.58
C TYR A 44 9.74 4.01 -3.74
N PRO A 45 9.39 5.31 -3.67
CA PRO A 45 9.93 6.16 -2.62
C PRO A 45 9.41 5.68 -1.26
N PHE A 46 10.11 6.03 -0.19
CA PHE A 46 9.51 6.02 1.15
C PHE A 46 8.61 7.25 1.29
N ALA A 47 7.46 7.10 1.92
CA ALA A 47 6.63 8.25 2.23
C ALA A 47 5.86 8.05 3.54
N GLY A 48 5.58 9.14 4.22
CA GLY A 48 4.84 9.14 5.48
C GLY A 48 4.65 10.54 6.03
N VAL A 49 3.91 10.63 7.12
CA VAL A 49 3.63 11.90 7.80
C VAL A 49 4.31 11.90 9.17
N HIS A 50 4.97 13.00 9.48
CA HIS A 50 5.47 13.28 10.83
C HIS A 50 5.23 14.75 11.18
N ARG A 51 4.64 15.00 12.35
CA ARG A 51 4.28 16.35 12.84
C ARG A 51 3.49 17.18 11.82
N GLY A 52 2.55 16.53 11.14
CA GLY A 52 1.67 17.15 10.16
C GLY A 52 2.30 17.37 8.77
N ALA A 53 3.59 17.16 8.59
CA ALA A 53 4.26 17.28 7.30
C ALA A 53 4.32 15.94 6.56
N LEU A 54 4.01 15.94 5.26
CA LEU A 54 4.21 14.81 4.36
C LEU A 54 5.67 14.78 3.89
N LEU A 55 6.34 13.64 4.11
CA LEU A 55 7.69 13.36 3.67
C LEU A 55 7.65 12.36 2.52
N VAL A 56 8.44 12.61 1.46
CA VAL A 56 8.68 11.67 0.36
C VAL A 56 10.18 11.57 0.13
N ALA A 57 10.73 10.36 0.18
CA ALA A 57 12.17 10.18 0.28
C ALA A 57 12.68 9.05 -0.62
N GLY A 58 13.79 9.28 -1.31
CA GLY A 58 14.44 8.26 -2.12
C GLY A 58 13.61 7.78 -3.31
N GLY A 59 13.64 6.46 -3.56
CA GLY A 59 13.04 5.86 -4.75
C GLY A 59 13.98 5.86 -5.95
N ALA A 60 13.47 5.46 -7.11
CA ALA A 60 14.29 5.36 -8.32
C ALA A 60 13.52 5.76 -9.58
N ASN A 61 14.25 6.29 -10.56
CA ASN A 61 13.71 6.60 -11.88
C ASN A 61 14.73 6.35 -13.02
N PHE A 62 14.40 6.80 -14.23
CA PHE A 62 15.28 6.78 -15.39
C PHE A 62 15.42 8.22 -15.91
N PRO A 63 16.41 8.98 -15.42
CA PRO A 63 16.57 10.39 -15.80
C PRO A 63 17.03 10.52 -17.26
N GLY A 64 16.33 11.35 -18.01
CA GLY A 64 16.68 11.72 -19.40
C GLY A 64 16.34 10.66 -20.44
N LYS A 65 16.76 9.40 -20.29
CA LYS A 65 16.52 8.30 -21.24
C LYS A 65 15.69 7.18 -20.61
N ARG A 66 14.74 6.65 -21.36
CA ARG A 66 13.92 5.52 -20.92
C ARG A 66 14.70 4.19 -21.01
N PRO A 67 14.29 3.11 -20.35
CA PRO A 67 14.97 1.80 -20.43
C PRO A 67 15.17 1.30 -21.85
N TRP A 68 14.16 1.48 -22.72
CA TRP A 68 14.23 1.05 -24.13
C TRP A 68 15.10 1.97 -25.02
N GLU A 69 15.58 3.09 -24.48
CA GLU A 69 16.54 4.01 -25.11
C GLU A 69 17.95 3.80 -24.55
N GLY A 70 18.14 2.77 -23.73
CA GLY A 70 19.41 2.48 -23.04
C GLY A 70 19.62 3.33 -21.78
N GLY A 71 18.56 3.90 -21.21
CA GLY A 71 18.61 4.66 -19.96
C GLY A 71 18.96 3.78 -18.76
N ALA A 72 19.84 4.29 -17.89
CA ALA A 72 20.19 3.67 -16.65
C ALA A 72 19.19 4.06 -15.53
N LYS A 73 18.87 3.09 -14.68
CA LYS A 73 18.06 3.34 -13.48
C LYS A 73 18.93 3.99 -12.41
N VAL A 74 18.43 5.05 -11.80
CA VAL A 74 19.11 5.81 -10.75
C VAL A 74 18.27 5.79 -9.49
N TRP A 75 18.92 5.56 -8.35
CA TRP A 75 18.34 5.66 -7.01
C TRP A 75 18.72 6.98 -6.34
N TYR A 76 17.83 7.47 -5.51
CA TYR A 76 17.96 8.78 -4.88
C TYR A 76 17.99 8.68 -3.35
N ASP A 77 18.52 9.72 -2.71
CA ASP A 77 18.54 9.90 -1.26
C ASP A 77 17.81 11.16 -0.79
N THR A 78 17.33 11.99 -1.73
CA THR A 78 16.66 13.25 -1.41
C THR A 78 15.38 13.00 -0.62
N VAL A 79 15.16 13.81 0.43
CA VAL A 79 13.91 13.87 1.19
C VAL A 79 13.20 15.17 0.86
N PHE A 80 12.04 15.06 0.25
CA PHE A 80 11.12 16.17 -0.01
C PHE A 80 10.11 16.27 1.12
N VAL A 81 9.73 17.50 1.48
CA VAL A 81 8.78 17.80 2.55
C VAL A 81 7.72 18.75 2.04
N LEU A 82 6.45 18.40 2.30
CA LEU A 82 5.29 19.26 2.09
C LEU A 82 4.60 19.46 3.45
N GLU A 83 4.68 20.69 3.98
CA GLU A 83 4.18 20.96 5.34
C GLU A 83 2.66 21.09 5.41
N ARG A 84 2.02 21.45 4.30
CA ARG A 84 0.56 21.64 4.18
C ARG A 84 0.12 21.25 2.77
N PRO A 85 -1.11 20.76 2.59
CA PRO A 85 -1.62 20.33 1.28
C PRO A 85 -1.60 21.43 0.21
N ASP A 86 -1.75 22.68 0.59
CA ASP A 86 -1.70 23.88 -0.28
C ASP A 86 -0.31 24.52 -0.37
N GLY A 87 0.68 23.90 0.25
CA GLY A 87 2.05 24.40 0.33
C GLY A 87 2.89 24.08 -0.92
N ALA A 88 4.17 24.43 -0.82
CA ALA A 88 5.18 24.07 -1.81
C ALA A 88 6.16 23.04 -1.21
N TRP A 89 6.63 22.13 -2.06
CA TRP A 89 7.66 21.17 -1.69
C TRP A 89 8.99 21.89 -1.44
N LYS A 90 9.74 21.40 -0.46
CA LYS A 90 11.12 21.78 -0.19
C LYS A 90 11.98 20.55 0.02
N VAL A 91 13.27 20.67 -0.22
CA VAL A 91 14.24 19.65 0.20
C VAL A 91 14.45 19.79 1.70
N GLY A 92 14.07 18.76 2.44
CA GLY A 92 14.19 18.75 3.89
C GLY A 92 15.44 18.04 4.41
N GLY A 93 16.11 17.24 3.57
CA GLY A 93 17.27 16.45 3.98
C GLY A 93 17.62 15.34 3.00
N ARG A 94 18.36 14.35 3.50
CA ARG A 94 18.77 13.16 2.74
C ARG A 94 18.59 11.89 3.56
N LEU A 95 18.36 10.77 2.88
CA LEU A 95 18.49 9.43 3.44
C LEU A 95 19.96 9.12 3.76
N PRO A 96 20.25 8.13 4.63
CA PRO A 96 21.62 7.69 4.91
C PRO A 96 22.38 7.20 3.66
N ARG A 97 21.65 6.77 2.65
CA ARG A 97 22.13 6.32 1.32
C ARG A 97 21.04 6.48 0.29
N THR A 98 21.37 6.32 -0.99
CA THR A 98 20.37 6.16 -2.04
C THR A 98 19.58 4.89 -1.79
N LEU A 99 18.25 4.96 -1.70
CA LEU A 99 17.42 3.82 -1.29
C LEU A 99 15.99 3.96 -1.83
N GLY A 100 15.38 2.82 -2.16
CA GLY A 100 13.97 2.71 -2.51
C GLY A 100 13.48 1.27 -2.38
N TYR A 101 12.24 0.97 -2.76
CA TYR A 101 11.68 -0.39 -2.76
C TYR A 101 11.55 -1.05 -1.39
N GLY A 102 11.59 -0.27 -0.33
CA GLY A 102 11.31 -0.68 1.04
C GLY A 102 9.85 -0.39 1.44
N VAL A 103 9.57 -0.53 2.73
CA VAL A 103 8.30 -0.16 3.35
C VAL A 103 8.48 1.09 4.20
N SER A 104 7.51 1.98 4.17
CA SER A 104 7.45 3.14 5.07
C SER A 104 6.14 3.18 5.84
N ILE A 105 6.21 3.58 7.11
CA ILE A 105 5.08 3.63 8.03
C ILE A 105 5.15 4.93 8.84
N SER A 106 4.07 5.71 8.81
CA SER A 106 3.95 6.88 9.69
C SER A 106 3.76 6.43 11.14
N THR A 107 4.57 6.98 12.04
CA THR A 107 4.47 6.76 13.48
C THR A 107 4.56 8.10 14.22
N PRO A 108 4.15 8.18 15.49
CA PRO A 108 4.33 9.39 16.30
C PRO A 108 5.81 9.82 16.42
N GLU A 109 6.75 8.86 16.32
CA GLU A 109 8.19 9.10 16.48
C GLU A 109 8.88 9.53 15.18
N GLY A 110 8.23 9.35 14.03
CA GLY A 110 8.77 9.64 12.69
C GLY A 110 8.21 8.73 11.63
N VAL A 111 8.65 8.89 10.40
CA VAL A 111 8.39 7.95 9.31
C VAL A 111 9.40 6.81 9.41
N LEU A 112 8.93 5.63 9.78
CA LEU A 112 9.74 4.43 9.88
C LEU A 112 9.97 3.86 8.48
N CYS A 113 11.23 3.82 8.03
CA CYS A 113 11.68 3.27 6.76
C CYS A 113 12.36 1.92 6.99
N LEU A 114 12.00 0.91 6.21
CA LEU A 114 12.33 -0.50 6.46
C LEU A 114 12.79 -1.20 5.21
N GLY A 115 14.01 -1.75 5.21
CA GLY A 115 14.58 -2.49 4.09
C GLY A 115 14.75 -1.64 2.84
N GLY A 116 14.70 -2.27 1.69
CA GLY A 116 14.82 -1.61 0.39
C GLY A 116 16.07 -2.00 -0.38
N SER A 117 16.27 -1.31 -1.50
CA SER A 117 17.32 -1.58 -2.49
C SER A 117 18.00 -0.29 -2.91
N ASP A 118 19.27 -0.37 -3.18
CA ASP A 118 19.99 0.59 -4.03
C ASP A 118 20.33 -0.03 -5.41
N ALA A 119 21.32 0.50 -6.11
CA ALA A 119 21.73 0.02 -7.42
C ALA A 119 22.42 -1.35 -7.36
N GLU A 120 22.99 -1.74 -6.22
CA GLU A 120 23.89 -2.87 -6.07
C GLU A 120 23.25 -4.03 -5.30
N GLN A 121 22.51 -3.70 -4.21
CA GLN A 121 22.04 -4.71 -3.29
C GLN A 121 20.74 -4.32 -2.57
N HIS A 122 20.19 -5.30 -1.86
CA HIS A 122 19.12 -5.07 -0.88
C HIS A 122 19.70 -4.83 0.51
N HIS A 123 18.96 -4.12 1.34
CA HIS A 123 19.39 -3.70 2.67
C HIS A 123 18.46 -4.22 3.77
N ALA A 124 19.01 -4.40 4.97
CA ALA A 124 18.26 -4.65 6.20
C ALA A 124 18.08 -3.37 7.02
N ASP A 125 18.40 -2.23 6.46
CA ASP A 125 18.38 -0.95 7.16
C ASP A 125 16.97 -0.65 7.69
N ALA A 126 16.91 -0.10 8.89
CA ALA A 126 15.70 0.46 9.47
C ALA A 126 16.04 1.78 10.17
N PHE A 127 15.29 2.81 9.90
CA PHE A 127 15.49 4.14 10.46
C PHE A 127 14.23 4.96 10.47
N LEU A 128 14.17 5.98 11.31
CA LEU A 128 13.11 6.97 11.39
C LEU A 128 13.55 8.26 10.70
N LEU A 129 12.70 8.81 9.84
CA LEU A 129 12.80 10.17 9.34
C LEU A 129 11.94 11.08 10.21
N ARG A 130 12.55 12.09 10.82
CA ARG A 130 11.89 13.01 11.74
C ARG A 130 11.92 14.42 11.19
N TRP A 131 10.74 14.97 10.94
CA TRP A 131 10.62 16.39 10.59
C TRP A 131 10.74 17.23 11.86
N GLU A 132 11.81 17.97 12.01
CA GLU A 132 12.07 18.80 13.18
C GLU A 132 12.97 19.99 12.84
N ASN A 133 12.72 21.15 13.46
CA ASN A 133 13.54 22.37 13.29
C ASN A 133 13.75 22.80 11.83
N GLY A 134 12.74 22.59 10.97
CA GLY A 134 12.81 22.97 9.53
C GLY A 134 13.66 22.05 8.67
N GLY A 135 14.08 20.88 9.16
CA GLY A 135 14.85 19.86 8.46
C GLY A 135 14.40 18.44 8.81
N VAL A 136 14.95 17.47 8.09
CA VAL A 136 14.72 16.04 8.38
C VAL A 136 15.94 15.45 9.05
N ALA A 137 15.78 14.97 10.27
CA ALA A 137 16.78 14.18 10.99
C ALA A 137 16.50 12.69 10.79
N THR A 138 17.57 11.91 10.65
CA THR A 138 17.50 10.44 10.58
C THR A 138 17.94 9.84 11.90
N ARG A 139 17.18 8.88 12.42
CA ARG A 139 17.55 8.11 13.63
C ARG A 139 17.56 6.62 13.33
N PRO A 140 18.60 5.89 13.75
CA PRO A 140 18.64 4.44 13.62
C PRO A 140 17.45 3.78 14.31
N PHE A 141 17.01 2.64 13.77
CA PHE A 141 15.99 1.78 14.33
C PHE A 141 16.47 0.31 14.22
N PRO A 142 15.95 -0.64 15.01
CA PRO A 142 16.36 -2.05 14.92
C PRO A 142 16.24 -2.61 13.51
N SER A 143 17.38 -2.99 12.91
CA SER A 143 17.46 -3.53 11.54
C SER A 143 16.58 -4.76 11.36
N LEU A 144 16.12 -4.98 10.12
CA LEU A 144 15.43 -6.20 9.73
C LEU A 144 16.31 -7.43 9.94
N PRO A 145 15.74 -8.62 10.16
CA PRO A 145 16.51 -9.85 10.35
C PRO A 145 17.45 -10.21 9.18
N ARG A 146 17.13 -9.75 7.97
CA ARG A 146 17.93 -9.92 6.74
C ARG A 146 17.62 -8.84 5.71
N PRO A 147 18.51 -8.60 4.74
CA PRO A 147 18.22 -7.72 3.59
C PRO A 147 16.99 -8.18 2.82
N VAL A 148 16.15 -7.21 2.42
CA VAL A 148 14.93 -7.48 1.65
C VAL A 148 14.44 -6.22 0.94
N ALA A 149 13.92 -6.39 -0.27
CA ALA A 149 13.21 -5.35 -1.00
C ALA A 149 11.93 -5.89 -1.66
N ASN A 150 11.08 -5.01 -2.18
CA ASN A 150 9.80 -5.35 -2.83
C ASN A 150 8.81 -6.11 -1.90
N LEU A 151 8.96 -5.95 -0.61
CA LEU A 151 8.04 -6.44 0.42
C LEU A 151 6.88 -5.47 0.58
N CYS A 152 5.84 -5.88 1.27
CA CYS A 152 4.76 -5.00 1.70
C CYS A 152 4.64 -5.03 3.24
N GLY A 153 3.98 -4.01 3.79
CA GLY A 153 3.78 -3.95 5.23
C GLY A 153 2.75 -2.92 5.64
N ALA A 154 2.26 -3.03 6.87
CA ALA A 154 1.32 -2.09 7.46
C ALA A 154 1.40 -2.13 9.00
N LEU A 155 0.86 -1.10 9.63
CA LEU A 155 0.75 -0.97 11.08
C LEU A 155 -0.65 -1.37 11.55
N LEU A 156 -0.74 -2.39 12.39
CA LEU A 156 -1.97 -2.81 13.06
C LEU A 156 -1.84 -2.54 14.58
N GLY A 157 -2.58 -1.56 15.07
CA GLY A 157 -2.40 -1.08 16.45
C GLY A 157 -0.98 -0.55 16.67
N SER A 158 -0.21 -1.15 17.57
CA SER A 158 1.21 -0.85 17.77
C SER A 158 2.16 -1.78 17.01
N THR A 159 1.66 -2.79 16.29
CA THR A 159 2.50 -3.81 15.66
C THR A 159 2.68 -3.54 14.16
N VAL A 160 3.94 -3.41 13.74
CA VAL A 160 4.33 -3.40 12.32
C VAL A 160 4.38 -4.83 11.82
N TYR A 161 3.69 -5.12 10.73
CA TYR A 161 3.78 -6.39 9.99
C TYR A 161 4.42 -6.17 8.64
N LEU A 162 5.37 -7.04 8.27
CA LEU A 162 6.03 -7.05 6.96
C LEU A 162 5.89 -8.44 6.33
N ALA A 163 5.60 -8.48 5.03
CA ALA A 163 5.36 -9.73 4.32
C ALA A 163 6.04 -9.78 2.95
N GLY A 164 6.59 -10.94 2.60
CA GLY A 164 7.13 -11.25 1.29
C GLY A 164 8.46 -10.57 0.97
N GLY A 165 8.62 -10.20 -0.31
CA GLY A 165 9.82 -9.57 -0.85
C GLY A 165 10.76 -10.53 -1.55
N ILE A 166 11.94 -10.05 -1.90
CA ILE A 166 13.07 -10.83 -2.45
C ILE A 166 14.36 -10.48 -1.70
N ALA A 167 15.27 -11.46 -1.58
CA ALA A 167 16.48 -11.30 -0.76
C ALA A 167 17.59 -10.53 -1.48
N THR A 168 17.70 -10.68 -2.80
CA THR A 168 18.73 -10.05 -3.63
C THR A 168 18.13 -9.54 -4.94
N PRO A 169 18.78 -8.60 -5.65
CA PRO A 169 18.29 -8.10 -6.95
C PRO A 169 18.15 -9.17 -8.03
N ASP A 170 18.96 -10.19 -7.98
CA ASP A 170 19.02 -11.33 -8.91
C ASP A 170 18.25 -12.57 -8.41
N ALA A 171 17.47 -12.45 -7.34
CA ALA A 171 16.72 -13.56 -6.76
C ALA A 171 15.80 -14.23 -7.81
N THR A 172 15.84 -15.54 -7.88
CA THR A 172 14.96 -16.36 -8.72
C THR A 172 13.72 -16.87 -8.00
N THR A 173 13.64 -16.62 -6.68
CA THR A 173 12.50 -16.98 -5.83
C THR A 173 12.07 -15.81 -4.98
N ALA A 174 10.76 -15.68 -4.76
CA ALA A 174 10.21 -14.73 -3.81
C ALA A 174 10.10 -15.35 -2.40
N LEU A 175 10.20 -14.50 -1.38
CA LEU A 175 10.17 -14.91 0.01
C LEU A 175 8.73 -15.12 0.51
N SER A 176 8.57 -16.04 1.45
CA SER A 176 7.38 -16.18 2.32
C SER A 176 7.60 -15.59 3.70
N THR A 177 8.50 -14.65 3.83
CA THR A 177 8.80 -13.95 5.08
C THR A 177 7.57 -13.27 5.64
N PHE A 178 7.34 -13.44 6.94
CA PHE A 178 6.34 -12.69 7.70
C PHE A 178 6.95 -12.29 9.04
N TRP A 179 7.15 -10.99 9.22
CA TRP A 179 7.76 -10.44 10.42
C TRP A 179 6.83 -9.49 11.14
N ALA A 180 6.94 -9.47 12.45
CA ALA A 180 6.22 -8.54 13.32
C ALA A 180 7.18 -7.84 14.28
N LEU A 181 6.92 -6.55 14.56
CA LEU A 181 7.61 -5.76 15.56
C LEU A 181 6.60 -4.89 16.30
N ASP A 182 6.54 -5.02 17.60
CA ASP A 182 5.70 -4.19 18.45
C ASP A 182 6.42 -2.89 18.83
N LEU A 183 5.91 -1.75 18.35
CA LEU A 183 6.45 -0.42 18.63
C LEU A 183 6.22 0.03 20.08
N ALA A 184 5.24 -0.58 20.79
CA ALA A 184 4.96 -0.27 22.19
C ALA A 184 5.86 -1.04 23.16
N ALA A 185 6.62 -2.04 22.67
CA ALA A 185 7.57 -2.77 23.51
C ALA A 185 8.70 -1.84 23.97
N PRO A 186 9.16 -1.94 25.23
CA PRO A 186 10.30 -1.14 25.73
C PRO A 186 11.57 -1.31 24.89
N GLU A 187 11.80 -2.52 24.37
CA GLU A 187 12.86 -2.85 23.43
C GLU A 187 12.25 -3.51 22.19
N PRO A 188 11.87 -2.75 21.16
CA PRO A 188 11.30 -3.31 19.95
C PRO A 188 12.26 -4.29 19.26
N ARG A 189 11.78 -5.51 18.99
CA ARG A 189 12.55 -6.57 18.32
C ARG A 189 11.71 -7.25 17.26
N TRP A 190 12.29 -7.54 16.10
CA TRP A 190 11.65 -8.31 15.07
C TRP A 190 11.43 -9.75 15.50
N ARG A 191 10.25 -10.26 15.23
CA ARG A 191 9.88 -11.66 15.42
C ARG A 191 9.47 -12.24 14.07
N GLU A 192 10.01 -13.39 13.73
CA GLU A 192 9.53 -14.17 12.58
C GLU A 192 8.27 -14.93 12.98
N LEU A 193 7.23 -14.80 12.16
CA LEU A 193 5.94 -15.43 12.35
C LEU A 193 5.72 -16.49 11.27
N PRO A 194 4.87 -17.53 11.50
CA PRO A 194 4.49 -18.48 10.46
C PRO A 194 3.93 -17.74 9.22
N PRO A 195 4.40 -18.10 8.02
CA PRO A 195 3.92 -17.48 6.78
C PRO A 195 2.49 -17.89 6.43
N TRP A 196 1.89 -17.18 5.48
CA TRP A 196 0.59 -17.55 4.91
C TRP A 196 0.69 -18.88 4.12
N PRO A 197 -0.44 -19.61 3.99
CA PRO A 197 -0.47 -20.92 3.31
C PRO A 197 -0.55 -20.74 1.78
N GLY A 198 0.45 -20.10 1.17
CA GLY A 198 0.52 -19.83 -0.26
C GLY A 198 1.96 -19.58 -0.72
N PRO A 199 2.17 -19.33 -2.03
CA PRO A 199 3.51 -19.12 -2.54
C PRO A 199 4.16 -17.86 -1.96
N GLY A 200 5.50 -17.90 -1.83
CA GLY A 200 6.30 -16.70 -1.58
C GLY A 200 6.01 -15.64 -2.65
N ARG A 201 6.01 -14.38 -2.27
CA ARG A 201 5.62 -13.29 -3.18
C ARG A 201 6.34 -11.99 -2.92
N MET A 202 6.46 -11.18 -3.96
CA MET A 202 6.88 -9.80 -3.90
C MET A 202 5.80 -8.89 -4.50
N LEU A 203 5.91 -7.58 -4.30
CA LEU A 203 5.01 -6.59 -4.90
C LEU A 203 3.54 -6.83 -4.55
N ALA A 204 3.28 -7.41 -3.38
CA ALA A 204 1.94 -7.61 -2.85
C ALA A 204 1.39 -6.33 -2.22
N VAL A 205 0.09 -6.33 -1.98
CA VAL A 205 -0.61 -5.26 -1.28
C VAL A 205 -0.84 -5.69 0.17
N ALA A 206 -0.37 -4.88 1.12
CA ALA A 206 -0.75 -4.99 2.52
C ALA A 206 -2.02 -4.18 2.78
N ALA A 207 -2.83 -4.60 3.74
CA ALA A 207 -3.91 -3.78 4.28
C ALA A 207 -4.12 -4.09 5.76
N VAL A 208 -4.78 -3.17 6.47
CA VAL A 208 -5.25 -3.36 7.84
C VAL A 208 -6.71 -2.98 7.90
N ALA A 209 -7.53 -3.88 8.36
CA ALA A 209 -8.97 -3.69 8.52
C ALA A 209 -9.51 -4.68 9.56
N ASP A 210 -10.61 -4.34 10.24
CA ASP A 210 -11.33 -5.24 11.14
C ASP A 210 -10.41 -5.99 12.13
N GLY A 211 -9.41 -5.28 12.69
CA GLY A 211 -8.45 -5.84 13.65
C GLY A 211 -7.47 -6.88 13.10
N ALA A 212 -7.31 -6.97 11.77
CA ALA A 212 -6.45 -7.95 11.10
C ALA A 212 -5.52 -7.31 10.09
N PHE A 213 -4.41 -8.00 9.78
CA PHE A 213 -3.54 -7.70 8.66
C PHE A 213 -3.95 -8.55 7.44
N PHE A 214 -3.87 -7.96 6.27
CA PHE A 214 -4.20 -8.61 5.01
C PHE A 214 -3.01 -8.58 4.05
N LEU A 215 -2.85 -9.70 3.32
CA LEU A 215 -1.88 -9.85 2.24
C LEU A 215 -2.62 -10.23 0.96
N VAL A 216 -2.57 -9.37 -0.05
CA VAL A 216 -3.39 -9.48 -1.26
C VAL A 216 -2.50 -9.45 -2.49
N SER A 217 -2.77 -10.34 -3.46
CA SER A 217 -2.12 -10.32 -4.77
C SER A 217 -0.57 -10.40 -4.69
N GLY A 218 0.11 -9.71 -5.58
CA GLY A 218 1.56 -9.78 -5.77
C GLY A 218 1.96 -10.76 -6.84
N THR A 219 3.26 -11.05 -6.93
CA THR A 219 3.80 -12.02 -7.88
C THR A 219 4.75 -12.99 -7.19
N SER A 220 4.59 -14.28 -7.46
CA SER A 220 5.60 -15.27 -7.10
C SER A 220 6.72 -15.29 -8.14
N LEU A 221 7.88 -15.76 -7.72
CA LEU A 221 9.02 -16.06 -8.58
C LEU A 221 9.37 -17.52 -8.43
N ALA A 222 9.60 -18.19 -9.55
CA ALA A 222 10.19 -19.52 -9.62
C ALA A 222 11.17 -19.59 -10.80
N PRO A 223 12.29 -20.32 -10.69
CA PRO A 223 13.18 -20.50 -11.84
C PRO A 223 12.53 -21.40 -12.88
N ASP A 224 12.71 -21.08 -14.16
CA ASP A 224 12.42 -21.99 -15.27
C ASP A 224 13.50 -23.09 -15.40
N ALA A 225 13.39 -23.92 -16.42
CA ALA A 225 14.36 -25.00 -16.70
C ALA A 225 15.79 -24.49 -16.97
N GLN A 226 15.94 -23.21 -17.31
CA GLN A 226 17.21 -22.53 -17.54
C GLN A 226 17.67 -21.69 -16.32
N GLY A 227 16.94 -21.76 -15.20
CA GLY A 227 17.24 -21.00 -13.98
C GLY A 227 16.81 -19.53 -14.01
N LYS A 228 16.10 -19.08 -15.04
CA LYS A 228 15.60 -17.69 -15.13
C LYS A 228 14.36 -17.49 -14.28
N PRO A 229 14.24 -16.35 -13.58
CA PRO A 229 13.06 -16.05 -12.78
C PRO A 229 11.82 -15.85 -13.67
N VAL A 230 10.80 -16.67 -13.45
CA VAL A 230 9.48 -16.53 -14.07
C VAL A 230 8.50 -16.00 -13.02
N ARG A 231 7.74 -14.99 -13.40
CA ARG A 231 6.71 -14.36 -12.56
C ARG A 231 5.35 -15.01 -12.80
N THR A 232 4.68 -15.37 -11.71
CA THR A 232 3.26 -15.73 -11.73
C THR A 232 2.47 -14.67 -10.98
N TYR A 233 1.55 -14.00 -11.68
CA TYR A 233 0.69 -12.97 -11.13
C TYR A 233 -0.40 -13.61 -10.29
N LEU A 234 -0.45 -13.25 -9.02
CA LEU A 234 -1.31 -13.84 -8.02
C LEU A 234 -2.55 -12.98 -7.80
N ARG A 235 -3.69 -13.61 -7.55
CA ARG A 235 -4.92 -12.92 -7.15
C ARG A 235 -5.47 -13.40 -5.82
N ASP A 236 -4.80 -14.41 -5.22
CA ASP A 236 -5.16 -14.92 -3.91
C ASP A 236 -4.94 -13.88 -2.81
N ALA A 237 -5.73 -13.98 -1.77
CA ALA A 237 -5.70 -13.07 -0.66
C ALA A 237 -5.79 -13.83 0.68
N TYR A 238 -5.17 -13.26 1.69
CA TYR A 238 -5.07 -13.86 3.02
C TYR A 238 -5.32 -12.82 4.11
N ARG A 239 -5.96 -13.26 5.19
CA ARG A 239 -6.16 -12.51 6.42
C ARG A 239 -5.35 -13.16 7.53
N TYR A 240 -4.62 -12.35 8.28
CA TYR A 240 -3.93 -12.74 9.51
C TYR A 240 -4.61 -12.09 10.70
N ASP A 241 -5.17 -12.91 11.57
CA ASP A 241 -5.72 -12.49 12.85
C ASP A 241 -4.66 -12.75 13.94
N PRO A 242 -4.16 -11.72 14.66
CA PRO A 242 -3.23 -11.93 15.77
C PRO A 242 -3.78 -12.94 16.78
N GLY A 243 -2.96 -13.95 17.13
CA GLY A 243 -3.36 -15.04 18.02
C GLY A 243 -4.15 -16.19 17.39
N ARG A 244 -4.63 -16.04 16.13
CA ARG A 244 -5.34 -17.10 15.40
C ARG A 244 -4.59 -17.57 14.15
N GLY A 245 -3.70 -16.71 13.60
CA GLY A 245 -2.92 -17.03 12.42
C GLY A 245 -3.62 -16.69 11.10
N TRP A 246 -3.14 -17.29 10.02
CA TRP A 246 -3.58 -17.02 8.66
C TRP A 246 -4.79 -17.84 8.25
N ARG A 247 -5.65 -17.23 7.44
CA ARG A 247 -6.68 -17.92 6.63
C ARG A 247 -6.76 -17.31 5.24
N ARG A 248 -7.08 -18.13 4.25
CA ARG A 248 -7.41 -17.64 2.90
C ARG A 248 -8.77 -16.95 2.95
N ILE A 249 -8.91 -15.89 2.16
CA ILE A 249 -10.16 -15.16 1.92
C ILE A 249 -10.46 -15.18 0.41
N ALA A 250 -11.59 -14.62 0.00
CA ALA A 250 -11.98 -14.54 -1.39
C ALA A 250 -10.86 -13.94 -2.27
N ASP A 251 -10.57 -14.58 -3.40
CA ASP A 251 -9.59 -14.12 -4.35
C ASP A 251 -10.01 -12.77 -4.96
N LEU A 252 -9.05 -11.89 -5.17
CA LEU A 252 -9.27 -10.65 -5.94
C LEU A 252 -9.75 -11.00 -7.37
N PRO A 253 -10.69 -10.27 -7.97
CA PRO A 253 -11.20 -10.57 -9.32
C PRO A 253 -10.13 -10.63 -10.40
N ARG A 254 -9.04 -9.87 -10.23
CA ARG A 254 -7.84 -9.88 -11.08
C ARG A 254 -6.58 -9.61 -10.24
N PRO A 255 -5.38 -9.98 -10.71
CA PRO A 255 -4.15 -9.57 -10.05
C PRO A 255 -4.07 -8.05 -9.89
N ALA A 256 -3.36 -7.60 -8.85
CA ALA A 256 -3.08 -6.20 -8.58
C ALA A 256 -1.63 -6.04 -8.10
N VAL A 257 -0.69 -6.51 -8.94
CA VAL A 257 0.73 -6.51 -8.61
C VAL A 257 1.25 -5.08 -8.50
N ALA A 258 2.05 -4.82 -7.47
CA ALA A 258 2.65 -3.52 -7.18
C ALA A 258 1.63 -2.36 -7.04
N ALA A 259 0.34 -2.66 -6.81
CA ALA A 259 -0.64 -1.62 -6.54
C ALA A 259 -0.21 -0.77 -5.34
N PRO A 260 -0.66 0.49 -5.25
CA PRO A 260 -0.38 1.35 -4.10
C PRO A 260 -0.66 0.65 -2.77
N THR A 261 0.32 0.67 -1.85
CA THR A 261 0.28 -0.10 -0.59
C THR A 261 0.82 0.71 0.60
N PRO A 262 0.26 0.58 1.82
CA PRO A 262 -0.88 -0.27 2.17
C PRO A 262 -2.19 0.21 1.54
N ALA A 263 -3.11 -0.71 1.27
CA ALA A 263 -4.43 -0.37 0.73
C ALA A 263 -5.21 0.48 1.73
N PRO A 264 -5.76 1.62 1.33
CA PRO A 264 -6.48 2.50 2.24
C PRO A 264 -7.81 1.89 2.70
N PRO A 265 -8.34 2.30 3.87
CA PRO A 265 -9.62 1.83 4.37
C PRO A 265 -10.79 2.18 3.44
N ASP A 266 -11.83 1.35 3.49
CA ASP A 266 -13.13 1.54 2.84
C ASP A 266 -14.23 1.32 3.87
N GLY A 267 -14.81 2.40 4.37
CA GLY A 267 -15.71 2.34 5.51
C GLY A 267 -15.02 1.89 6.81
N ALA A 268 -15.84 1.38 7.75
CA ALA A 268 -15.35 1.05 9.10
C ALA A 268 -14.54 -0.25 9.17
N ARG A 269 -14.72 -1.18 8.25
CA ARG A 269 -14.16 -2.53 8.35
C ARG A 269 -13.40 -3.02 7.13
N GLY A 270 -13.62 -2.43 5.96
CA GLY A 270 -13.04 -2.84 4.68
C GLY A 270 -11.79 -2.06 4.30
N PHE A 271 -11.24 -2.41 3.14
CA PHE A 271 -10.16 -1.67 2.51
C PHE A 271 -10.33 -1.70 0.98
N VAL A 272 -9.65 -0.81 0.26
CA VAL A 272 -9.72 -0.74 -1.20
C VAL A 272 -8.36 -0.91 -1.86
N VAL A 273 -8.23 -1.89 -2.75
CA VAL A 273 -7.08 -2.07 -3.64
C VAL A 273 -7.20 -1.10 -4.83
N LEU A 274 -6.16 -0.33 -5.07
CA LEU A 274 -6.13 0.75 -6.04
C LEU A 274 -5.33 0.33 -7.28
N GLY A 275 -5.99 0.00 -8.38
CA GLY A 275 -5.32 -0.37 -9.64
C GLY A 275 -4.44 -1.61 -9.53
N GLY A 276 -3.17 -1.47 -9.93
CA GLY A 276 -2.17 -2.53 -9.96
C GLY A 276 -2.00 -3.15 -11.35
N ASP A 277 -0.87 -3.82 -11.56
CA ASP A 277 -0.61 -4.58 -12.79
C ASP A 277 -1.34 -5.94 -12.73
N ASP A 278 -2.20 -6.20 -13.72
CA ASP A 278 -3.02 -7.41 -13.80
C ASP A 278 -2.53 -8.43 -14.82
N ALA A 279 -1.35 -8.24 -15.36
CA ALA A 279 -0.74 -9.04 -16.42
C ALA A 279 -1.40 -8.93 -17.82
N SER A 280 -2.49 -8.19 -17.97
CA SER A 280 -3.20 -8.10 -19.27
C SER A 280 -2.38 -7.43 -20.37
N ARG A 281 -1.27 -6.76 -20.01
CA ARG A 281 -0.46 -5.94 -20.91
C ARG A 281 1.02 -6.35 -20.97
N LEU A 282 1.36 -7.54 -20.48
CA LEU A 282 2.74 -8.04 -20.46
C LEU A 282 3.39 -8.17 -21.85
N ASN A 283 2.58 -8.46 -22.87
CA ASN A 283 3.07 -8.72 -24.23
C ASN A 283 3.03 -7.49 -25.15
N VAL A 284 2.82 -6.28 -24.59
CA VAL A 284 2.83 -5.06 -25.39
C VAL A 284 4.24 -4.78 -25.93
N THR A 285 4.36 -4.75 -27.25
CA THR A 285 5.62 -4.53 -27.97
C THR A 285 5.40 -3.46 -29.05
N PRO A 286 6.25 -2.44 -29.16
CA PRO A 286 7.38 -2.15 -28.27
C PRO A 286 6.93 -1.65 -26.90
N LEU A 287 7.80 -1.73 -25.88
CA LEU A 287 7.50 -1.29 -24.52
C LEU A 287 7.11 0.21 -24.45
N SER A 288 7.61 1.03 -25.38
CA SER A 288 7.22 2.44 -25.52
C SER A 288 5.74 2.64 -25.85
N ALA A 289 5.05 1.64 -26.43
CA ALA A 289 3.62 1.67 -26.71
C ALA A 289 2.73 1.17 -25.54
N HIS A 290 3.32 0.79 -24.41
CA HIS A 290 2.55 0.30 -23.27
C HIS A 290 1.57 1.38 -22.76
N PRO A 291 0.24 1.10 -22.69
CA PRO A 291 -0.78 2.14 -22.41
C PRO A 291 -0.90 2.54 -20.94
N GLY A 292 -0.05 2.02 -20.06
CA GLY A 292 -0.15 2.18 -18.61
C GLY A 292 -0.79 0.99 -17.91
N PHE A 293 -1.00 1.10 -16.61
CA PHE A 293 -1.60 0.06 -15.78
C PHE A 293 -3.11 0.22 -15.68
N PRO A 294 -3.87 -0.86 -15.40
CA PRO A 294 -5.30 -0.76 -15.11
C PRO A 294 -5.59 0.10 -13.88
N GLY A 295 -6.68 0.84 -13.91
CA GLY A 295 -7.02 1.79 -12.85
C GLY A 295 -8.24 1.42 -12.01
N GLU A 296 -8.88 0.27 -12.26
CA GLU A 296 -10.05 -0.19 -11.52
C GLU A 296 -9.71 -0.38 -10.04
N THR A 297 -10.63 0.04 -9.17
CA THR A 297 -10.49 -0.09 -7.72
C THR A 297 -11.47 -1.11 -7.17
N TRP A 298 -10.99 -1.94 -6.23
CA TRP A 298 -11.73 -3.06 -5.67
C TRP A 298 -11.76 -2.98 -4.15
N ALA A 299 -12.94 -2.83 -3.57
CA ALA A 299 -13.12 -2.88 -2.13
C ALA A 299 -13.42 -4.30 -1.66
N TYR A 300 -12.80 -4.67 -0.55
CA TYR A 300 -13.04 -5.91 0.16
C TYR A 300 -13.94 -5.67 1.37
N ASP A 301 -14.99 -6.46 1.49
CA ASP A 301 -15.85 -6.51 2.66
C ASP A 301 -15.53 -7.77 3.49
N PRO A 302 -14.91 -7.63 4.66
CA PRO A 302 -14.58 -8.78 5.52
C PRO A 302 -15.78 -9.54 6.07
N ALA A 303 -16.94 -8.91 6.18
CA ALA A 303 -18.15 -9.55 6.69
C ALA A 303 -18.79 -10.47 5.65
N ALA A 304 -18.74 -10.05 4.39
CA ALA A 304 -19.29 -10.84 3.27
C ALA A 304 -18.24 -11.77 2.64
N ASP A 305 -16.95 -11.63 2.98
CA ASP A 305 -15.80 -12.26 2.28
C ASP A 305 -15.91 -12.06 0.75
N ALA A 306 -16.10 -10.82 0.33
CA ALA A 306 -16.38 -10.50 -1.07
C ALA A 306 -15.72 -9.21 -1.53
N TRP A 307 -15.42 -9.14 -2.84
CA TRP A 307 -14.90 -7.96 -3.52
C TRP A 307 -15.99 -7.28 -4.34
N ARG A 308 -15.97 -5.95 -4.35
CA ARG A 308 -16.82 -5.13 -5.22
C ARG A 308 -16.01 -4.06 -5.94
N ALA A 309 -16.35 -3.76 -7.19
CA ALA A 309 -15.79 -2.62 -7.90
C ALA A 309 -16.27 -1.30 -7.26
N THR A 310 -15.34 -0.34 -7.10
CA THR A 310 -15.65 0.95 -6.46
C THR A 310 -15.33 2.16 -7.32
N GLY A 311 -14.84 1.95 -8.55
CA GLY A 311 -14.52 3.01 -9.48
C GLY A 311 -13.13 2.87 -10.11
N ARG A 312 -12.49 4.01 -10.37
CA ARG A 312 -11.18 4.05 -11.04
C ARG A 312 -10.30 5.15 -10.44
N MET A 313 -8.98 4.89 -10.42
CA MET A 313 -8.00 5.94 -10.20
C MET A 313 -7.98 6.90 -11.38
N PRO A 314 -7.90 8.22 -11.16
CA PRO A 314 -7.78 9.20 -12.26
C PRO A 314 -6.43 9.07 -13.00
N ARG A 315 -5.39 8.64 -12.30
CA ARG A 315 -4.05 8.39 -12.81
C ARG A 315 -3.53 7.09 -12.22
N PRO A 316 -3.74 5.93 -12.86
CA PRO A 316 -3.25 4.66 -12.37
C PRO A 316 -1.73 4.65 -12.25
N THR A 317 -1.23 4.34 -11.07
CA THR A 317 0.18 4.18 -10.76
C THR A 317 0.41 2.90 -9.98
N VAL A 318 1.59 2.35 -10.10
CA VAL A 318 2.08 1.21 -9.31
C VAL A 318 3.37 1.58 -8.60
N THR A 319 3.91 0.70 -7.77
CA THR A 319 5.20 0.88 -7.09
C THR A 319 5.26 2.17 -6.27
N VAL A 320 4.26 2.38 -5.41
CA VAL A 320 4.15 3.60 -4.61
C VAL A 320 3.49 3.33 -3.26
N PRO A 321 3.93 3.99 -2.18
CA PRO A 321 3.24 3.94 -0.91
C PRO A 321 1.93 4.74 -0.94
N VAL A 322 0.98 4.34 -0.07
CA VAL A 322 -0.18 5.15 0.29
C VAL A 322 0.04 5.71 1.69
N VAL A 323 -0.19 6.99 1.85
CA VAL A 323 0.02 7.70 3.12
C VAL A 323 -1.28 8.34 3.56
N GLU A 324 -1.69 8.10 4.81
CA GLU A 324 -2.77 8.87 5.41
C GLU A 324 -2.25 10.24 5.86
N TRP A 325 -2.89 11.32 5.40
CA TRP A 325 -2.58 12.69 5.75
C TRP A 325 -3.86 13.50 5.93
N GLU A 326 -4.07 14.03 7.13
CA GLU A 326 -5.28 14.78 7.51
C GLU A 326 -6.59 14.05 7.17
N GLY A 327 -6.65 12.74 7.47
CA GLY A 327 -7.82 11.89 7.22
C GLY A 327 -8.07 11.57 5.74
N ARG A 328 -7.11 11.87 4.86
CA ARG A 328 -7.15 11.60 3.43
C ARG A 328 -5.96 10.72 3.01
N HIS A 329 -6.05 10.06 1.87
CA HIS A 329 -4.98 9.17 1.40
C HIS A 329 -4.21 9.79 0.23
N VAL A 330 -2.91 9.93 0.39
CA VAL A 330 -1.99 10.51 -0.59
C VAL A 330 -1.24 9.39 -1.31
N ILE A 331 -1.12 9.50 -2.62
CA ILE A 331 -0.30 8.67 -3.49
C ILE A 331 0.76 9.58 -4.11
N PRO A 332 1.97 9.59 -3.54
CA PRO A 332 3.01 10.51 -3.95
C PRO A 332 3.91 9.89 -5.03
N SER A 333 3.69 10.22 -6.29
CA SER A 333 4.51 9.68 -7.40
C SER A 333 4.05 8.30 -7.89
N GLY A 334 5.00 7.42 -8.26
CA GLY A 334 4.77 6.07 -8.75
C GLY A 334 5.09 5.88 -10.23
N GLU A 335 4.88 4.66 -10.70
CA GLU A 335 5.13 4.25 -12.09
C GLU A 335 3.82 4.19 -12.88
N LEU A 336 3.74 4.93 -13.99
CA LEU A 336 2.56 4.99 -14.87
C LEU A 336 2.49 3.83 -15.86
N ARG A 337 3.65 3.39 -16.32
CA ARG A 337 3.88 2.24 -17.20
C ARG A 337 5.33 1.79 -17.04
N PRO A 338 5.69 0.57 -17.46
CA PRO A 338 7.04 0.08 -17.28
C PRO A 338 8.10 1.11 -17.75
N GLY A 339 9.01 1.50 -16.84
CA GLY A 339 10.07 2.46 -17.12
C GLY A 339 9.68 3.96 -17.10
N VAL A 340 8.43 4.31 -16.87
CA VAL A 340 7.95 5.71 -16.83
C VAL A 340 7.32 6.03 -15.48
N ARG A 341 7.90 6.98 -14.75
CA ARG A 341 7.39 7.47 -13.47
C ARG A 341 6.58 8.75 -13.67
N THR A 342 6.06 9.30 -12.60
CA THR A 342 5.36 10.58 -12.57
C THR A 342 5.68 11.36 -11.31
N PRO A 343 5.91 12.67 -11.36
CA PRO A 343 6.03 13.52 -10.17
C PRO A 343 4.67 13.90 -9.58
N GLU A 344 3.55 13.50 -10.21
CA GLU A 344 2.21 13.86 -9.73
C GLU A 344 1.96 13.27 -8.34
N VAL A 345 1.31 14.08 -7.49
CA VAL A 345 0.88 13.68 -6.16
C VAL A 345 -0.64 13.77 -6.10
N TRP A 346 -1.28 12.63 -5.91
CA TRP A 346 -2.74 12.53 -5.85
C TRP A 346 -3.22 12.33 -4.43
N ILE A 347 -4.34 12.97 -4.10
CA ILE A 347 -5.02 12.81 -2.81
C ILE A 347 -6.44 12.31 -3.04
N ARG A 348 -6.78 11.24 -2.32
CA ARG A 348 -8.09 10.61 -2.29
C ARG A 348 -8.82 11.03 -1.02
N GLN A 349 -10.00 11.61 -1.15
CA GLN A 349 -10.92 11.80 -0.04
C GLN A 349 -11.71 10.50 0.14
N ALA A 350 -11.75 9.97 1.36
CA ALA A 350 -12.64 8.87 1.67
C ALA A 350 -14.09 9.29 1.40
N ALA A 351 -14.93 8.35 0.96
CA ALA A 351 -16.37 8.57 0.98
C ALA A 351 -16.78 8.89 2.44
N GLN A 352 -17.47 9.98 2.66
CA GLN A 352 -18.05 10.23 3.98
C GLN A 352 -19.17 9.21 4.24
N PRO A 353 -19.25 8.67 5.46
CA PRO A 353 -20.28 7.69 5.81
C PRO A 353 -21.70 8.26 5.74
#